data_a7c1d3bfbb0ae545940b19f01820b3b9
#
_entry.id   a7c1d3bfbb0ae545940b19f01820b3b9
#
_cell.length_a   1.000
_cell.length_b   1.000
_cell.length_c   1.000
_cell.angle_alpha   90.00
_cell.angle_beta   90.00
_cell.angle_gamma   90.00
#
_symmetry.space_group_name_H-M   'P 1'
#
loop_
_entity.id
_entity.type
_entity.pdbx_description
1 polymer ?
#
loop_
_entity_poly.entity_id
_entity_poly.type
_entity_poly.pdbx_seq_one_letter_code
_entity_poly.pdbx_strand_id
1 'polypeptide(L)'
;MTAPYRLHYAPDNASVIVRLTLEELGVPYETLLLERSKQAQAAPAYLALNPGGLIPTLETPEGTIFETGAILLWLADRHGRLAPAPDAPARGDFLKWLFYLANTAHTALRMSFYPEKYVGPDQGAQDLLRATMQAHFAGHLDILETRATPWFSTDCPSVLDYYLACLMRWRALYPEGLCSGYDANAWPRLTRLLEHLETRPATQRAALAEGLGAQPFTAPDYCNPPEGSAT
;
A
#
# COMPACT_ATOMS: atom_id res chain seq x y z
N MET A 1 18.48 -12.37 21.53
CA MET A 1 17.36 -12.40 20.56
C MET A 1 17.29 -11.01 19.98
N THR A 2 17.30 -10.88 18.65
CA THR A 2 17.07 -9.59 17.97
C THR A 2 15.66 -9.11 18.33
N ALA A 3 15.51 -7.83 18.66
CA ALA A 3 14.20 -7.24 18.90
C ALA A 3 13.30 -7.45 17.65
N PRO A 4 12.01 -7.74 17.82
CA PRO A 4 11.11 -7.85 16.70
C PRO A 4 10.99 -6.51 15.98
N TYR A 5 10.60 -6.53 14.71
CA TYR A 5 10.21 -5.32 14.00
C TYR A 5 9.01 -4.68 14.67
N ARG A 6 8.92 -3.34 14.62
CA ARG A 6 7.78 -2.59 15.15
C ARG A 6 7.20 -1.71 14.05
N LEU A 7 6.00 -2.07 13.60
CA LEU A 7 5.29 -1.36 12.56
C LEU A 7 4.36 -0.30 13.16
N HIS A 8 4.65 0.96 12.94
CA HIS A 8 3.72 2.04 13.21
C HIS A 8 2.67 2.08 12.10
N TYR A 9 1.40 1.93 12.47
CA TYR A 9 0.32 1.73 11.53
C TYR A 9 -0.95 2.50 11.90
N ALA A 10 -1.82 2.64 10.93
CA ALA A 10 -3.24 2.90 11.13
C ALA A 10 -4.01 1.95 10.18
N PRO A 11 -5.22 1.49 10.58
CA PRO A 11 -6.00 0.57 9.77
C PRO A 11 -6.26 1.10 8.35
N ASP A 12 -6.18 0.20 7.36
CA ASP A 12 -6.39 0.48 5.93
C ASP A 12 -5.57 1.66 5.38
N ASN A 13 -4.40 1.91 5.95
CA ASN A 13 -3.43 2.90 5.48
C ASN A 13 -2.26 2.22 4.76
N ALA A 14 -1.31 3.00 4.24
CA ALA A 14 -0.14 2.46 3.53
C ALA A 14 0.69 1.47 4.37
N SER A 15 0.51 1.44 5.68
CA SER A 15 1.07 0.42 6.58
C SER A 15 0.54 -0.99 6.31
N VAL A 16 -0.65 -1.15 5.72
CA VAL A 16 -1.18 -2.50 5.40
C VAL A 16 -0.30 -3.21 4.35
N ILE A 17 0.32 -2.46 3.43
CA ILE A 17 1.26 -3.03 2.45
C ILE A 17 2.48 -3.64 3.17
N VAL A 18 2.98 -2.94 4.18
CA VAL A 18 4.11 -3.42 4.99
C VAL A 18 3.68 -4.61 5.84
N ARG A 19 2.51 -4.57 6.45
CA ARG A 19 1.95 -5.70 7.21
C ARG A 19 1.83 -6.96 6.33
N LEU A 20 1.23 -6.84 5.14
CA LEU A 20 1.13 -7.94 4.18
C LEU A 20 2.51 -8.54 3.83
N THR A 21 3.51 -7.69 3.66
CA THR A 21 4.88 -8.11 3.39
C THR A 21 5.49 -8.87 4.58
N LEU A 22 5.34 -8.37 5.81
CA LEU A 22 5.81 -9.02 7.03
C LEU A 22 5.12 -10.38 7.24
N GLU A 23 3.80 -10.45 7.02
CA GLU A 23 3.02 -11.68 7.10
C GLU A 23 3.45 -12.70 6.04
N GLU A 24 3.73 -12.26 4.82
CA GLU A 24 4.21 -13.16 3.74
C GLU A 24 5.64 -13.65 3.99
N LEU A 25 6.48 -12.84 4.57
CA LEU A 25 7.82 -13.24 5.01
C LEU A 25 7.77 -14.22 6.19
N GLY A 26 6.70 -14.19 6.99
CA GLY A 26 6.55 -15.01 8.19
C GLY A 26 7.50 -14.58 9.31
N VAL A 27 7.84 -13.30 9.36
CA VAL A 27 8.78 -12.76 10.37
C VAL A 27 8.01 -12.18 11.56
N PRO A 28 8.54 -12.30 12.80
CA PRO A 28 7.90 -11.73 13.97
C PRO A 28 7.97 -10.20 13.94
N TYR A 29 6.84 -9.55 14.27
CA TYR A 29 6.75 -8.10 14.40
C TYR A 29 5.69 -7.72 15.44
N GLU A 30 5.80 -6.50 15.94
CA GLU A 30 4.80 -5.84 16.78
C GLU A 30 4.17 -4.68 16.01
N THR A 31 2.97 -4.29 16.40
CA THR A 31 2.28 -3.13 15.82
C THR A 31 2.09 -2.04 16.86
N LEU A 32 2.25 -0.79 16.42
CA LEU A 32 1.99 0.40 17.21
C LEU A 32 0.95 1.24 16.51
N LEU A 33 -0.26 1.27 17.06
CA LEU A 33 -1.37 2.04 16.53
C LEU A 33 -1.10 3.53 16.62
N LEU A 34 -1.26 4.23 15.50
CA LEU A 34 -1.30 5.68 15.42
C LEU A 34 -2.75 6.14 15.22
N GLU A 35 -3.36 6.63 16.29
CA GLU A 35 -4.72 7.17 16.29
C GLU A 35 -4.80 8.43 15.42
N ARG A 36 -5.21 8.27 14.16
CA ARG A 36 -5.30 9.40 13.20
C ARG A 36 -6.32 10.45 13.61
N SER A 37 -7.43 10.03 14.21
CA SER A 37 -8.44 10.94 14.76
C SER A 37 -7.88 11.87 15.84
N LYS A 38 -6.79 11.45 16.52
CA LYS A 38 -6.05 12.26 17.50
C LYS A 38 -4.80 12.92 16.92
N GLN A 39 -4.60 12.84 15.61
CA GLN A 39 -3.41 13.33 14.92
C GLN A 39 -2.09 12.78 15.50
N ALA A 40 -2.07 11.52 15.95
CA ALA A 40 -0.91 10.90 16.57
C ALA A 40 0.34 10.91 15.66
N GLN A 41 0.16 10.92 14.34
CA GLN A 41 1.23 11.04 13.35
C GLN A 41 1.92 12.43 13.35
N ALA A 42 1.31 13.45 13.96
CA ALA A 42 1.89 14.78 14.13
C ALA A 42 2.52 14.98 15.52
N ALA A 43 2.45 13.99 16.39
CA ALA A 43 3.06 14.08 17.72
C ALA A 43 4.58 14.16 17.64
N PRO A 44 5.25 14.97 18.49
CA PRO A 44 6.72 15.13 18.48
C PRO A 44 7.49 13.82 18.56
N ALA A 45 6.99 12.85 19.36
CA ALA A 45 7.60 11.54 19.49
C ALA A 45 7.59 10.74 18.17
N TYR A 46 6.52 10.84 17.39
CA TYR A 46 6.45 10.18 16.08
C TYR A 46 7.24 10.94 15.02
N LEU A 47 7.20 12.27 15.03
CA LEU A 47 7.99 13.10 14.10
C LEU A 47 9.49 12.91 14.27
N ALA A 48 9.96 12.50 15.45
CA ALA A 48 11.36 12.11 15.66
C ALA A 48 11.73 10.81 14.93
N LEU A 49 10.75 9.93 14.65
CA LEU A 49 10.94 8.68 13.89
C LEU A 49 10.74 8.90 12.38
N ASN A 50 9.71 9.69 12.03
CA ASN A 50 9.36 10.02 10.65
C ASN A 50 9.02 11.53 10.56
N PRO A 51 9.96 12.37 10.13
CA PRO A 51 9.75 13.82 10.06
C PRO A 51 8.66 14.21 9.05
N GLY A 52 8.27 13.33 8.14
CA GLY A 52 7.16 13.55 7.21
C GLY A 52 5.78 13.44 7.86
N GLY A 53 5.67 12.92 9.10
CA GLY A 53 4.39 12.72 9.77
C GLY A 53 3.43 11.80 9.01
N LEU A 54 3.97 10.85 8.26
CA LEU A 54 3.21 9.91 7.43
C LEU A 54 3.34 8.47 7.96
N ILE A 55 2.39 7.63 7.58
CA ILE A 55 2.35 6.20 7.87
C ILE A 55 2.62 5.45 6.56
N PRO A 56 3.45 4.39 6.55
CA PRO A 56 4.08 3.66 7.66
C PRO A 56 5.42 4.22 8.13
N THR A 57 5.83 3.72 9.30
CA THR A 57 7.21 3.73 9.78
C THR A 57 7.53 2.35 10.35
N LEU A 58 8.69 1.80 10.05
CA LEU A 58 9.17 0.52 10.57
C LEU A 58 10.42 0.75 11.43
N GLU A 59 10.35 0.40 12.72
CA GLU A 59 11.53 0.30 13.55
C GLU A 59 12.19 -1.08 13.33
N THR A 60 13.49 -1.09 13.17
CA THR A 60 14.31 -2.28 12.96
C THR A 60 15.47 -2.27 13.94
N PRO A 61 16.20 -3.40 14.14
CA PRO A 61 17.40 -3.40 14.96
C PRO A 61 18.50 -2.43 14.49
N GLU A 62 18.49 -2.07 13.21
CA GLU A 62 19.47 -1.15 12.61
C GLU A 62 19.02 0.31 12.61
N GLY A 63 17.77 0.59 13.01
CA GLY A 63 17.18 1.93 13.04
C GLY A 63 15.80 1.99 12.43
N THR A 64 15.31 3.21 12.24
CA THR A 64 13.96 3.47 11.75
C THR A 64 13.98 3.71 10.25
N ILE A 65 13.03 3.11 9.54
CA ILE A 65 12.82 3.28 8.09
C ILE A 65 11.42 3.83 7.86
N PHE A 66 11.29 4.83 7.03
CA PHE A 66 10.01 5.32 6.50
C PHE A 66 10.05 5.33 4.96
N GLU A 67 8.97 5.73 4.27
CA GLU A 67 8.66 5.48 2.87
C GLU A 67 8.31 4.01 2.60
N THR A 68 7.06 3.78 2.19
CA THR A 68 6.54 2.42 1.92
C THR A 68 7.46 1.64 0.99
N GLY A 69 7.85 2.21 -0.15
CA GLY A 69 8.73 1.55 -1.11
C GLY A 69 10.10 1.18 -0.54
N ALA A 70 10.67 2.06 0.31
CA ALA A 70 11.96 1.79 0.97
C ALA A 70 11.86 0.67 1.98
N ILE A 71 10.79 0.64 2.79
CA ILE A 71 10.53 -0.43 3.77
C ILE A 71 10.39 -1.77 3.05
N LEU A 72 9.61 -1.82 1.97
CA LEU A 72 9.38 -3.04 1.19
C LEU A 72 10.68 -3.58 0.58
N LEU A 73 11.47 -2.69 -0.02
CA LEU A 73 12.76 -3.04 -0.63
C LEU A 73 13.72 -3.58 0.42
N TRP A 74 13.84 -2.88 1.55
CA TRP A 74 14.72 -3.28 2.65
C TRP A 74 14.32 -4.64 3.24
N LEU A 75 13.02 -4.87 3.48
CA LEU A 75 12.52 -6.15 3.98
C LEU A 75 12.80 -7.29 2.98
N ALA A 76 12.55 -7.06 1.69
CA ALA A 76 12.80 -8.06 0.67
C ALA A 76 14.29 -8.43 0.58
N ASP A 77 15.18 -7.45 0.60
CA ASP A 77 16.63 -7.65 0.56
C ASP A 77 17.14 -8.32 1.85
N ARG A 78 16.65 -7.87 2.99
CA ARG A 78 17.05 -8.44 4.30
C ARG A 78 16.71 -9.92 4.44
N HIS A 79 15.60 -10.35 3.87
CA HIS A 79 15.08 -11.72 3.97
C HIS A 79 15.32 -12.57 2.71
N GLY A 80 15.86 -11.97 1.64
CA GLY A 80 16.14 -12.68 0.37
C GLY A 80 14.87 -13.24 -0.30
N ARG A 81 13.72 -12.59 -0.12
CA ARG A 81 12.41 -13.04 -0.63
C ARG A 81 11.56 -11.84 -1.08
N LEU A 82 10.57 -12.10 -1.92
CA LEU A 82 9.59 -11.12 -2.42
C LEU A 82 10.16 -10.03 -3.35
N ALA A 83 11.43 -10.17 -3.73
CA ALA A 83 12.08 -9.38 -4.77
C ALA A 83 13.25 -10.19 -5.36
N PRO A 84 13.70 -9.89 -6.59
CA PRO A 84 14.96 -10.42 -7.09
C PRO A 84 16.13 -9.97 -6.23
N ALA A 85 17.14 -10.83 -6.08
CA ALA A 85 18.38 -10.48 -5.40
C ALA A 85 19.03 -9.23 -6.01
N PRO A 86 19.81 -8.45 -5.25
CA PRO A 86 20.41 -7.20 -5.74
C PRO A 86 21.28 -7.34 -6.99
N ASP A 87 21.90 -8.49 -7.19
CA ASP A 87 22.74 -8.85 -8.34
C ASP A 87 22.00 -9.61 -9.45
N ALA A 88 20.71 -9.92 -9.25
CA ALA A 88 19.93 -10.66 -10.24
C ALA A 88 19.63 -9.81 -11.49
N PRO A 89 19.65 -10.41 -12.69
CA PRO A 89 19.34 -9.69 -13.94
C PRO A 89 17.99 -8.98 -13.95
N ALA A 90 16.99 -9.52 -13.25
CA ALA A 90 15.64 -8.94 -13.15
C ALA A 90 15.55 -7.77 -12.17
N ARG A 91 16.62 -7.46 -11.42
CA ARG A 91 16.58 -6.43 -10.36
C ARG A 91 16.22 -5.04 -10.87
N GLY A 92 16.82 -4.62 -11.97
CA GLY A 92 16.54 -3.30 -12.57
C GLY A 92 15.10 -3.17 -13.02
N ASP A 93 14.54 -4.22 -13.62
CA ASP A 93 13.13 -4.24 -14.03
C ASP A 93 12.19 -4.21 -12.82
N PHE A 94 12.47 -4.95 -11.75
CA PHE A 94 11.74 -4.89 -10.49
C PHE A 94 11.75 -3.48 -9.88
N LEU A 95 12.91 -2.84 -9.78
CA LEU A 95 13.03 -1.49 -9.22
C LEU A 95 12.23 -0.46 -10.03
N LYS A 96 12.24 -0.56 -11.36
CA LYS A 96 11.41 0.28 -12.23
C LYS A 96 9.94 0.24 -11.78
N TRP A 97 9.38 -0.95 -11.58
CA TRP A 97 7.98 -1.09 -11.18
C TRP A 97 7.72 -0.72 -9.72
N LEU A 98 8.67 -0.96 -8.81
CA LEU A 98 8.55 -0.50 -7.44
C LEU A 98 8.46 1.03 -7.35
N PHE A 99 9.35 1.73 -8.05
CA PHE A 99 9.32 3.19 -8.08
C PHE A 99 8.13 3.73 -8.89
N TYR A 100 7.68 3.02 -9.92
CA TYR A 100 6.45 3.37 -10.63
C TYR A 100 5.23 3.32 -9.71
N LEU A 101 5.09 2.27 -8.91
CA LEU A 101 4.01 2.18 -7.92
C LEU A 101 4.13 3.29 -6.87
N ALA A 102 5.31 3.47 -6.27
CA ALA A 102 5.50 4.41 -5.17
C ALA A 102 5.37 5.88 -5.59
N ASN A 103 6.04 6.27 -6.69
CA ASN A 103 6.18 7.67 -7.06
C ASN A 103 5.10 8.14 -8.05
N THR A 104 4.48 7.23 -8.78
CA THR A 104 3.54 7.57 -9.85
C THR A 104 2.12 7.15 -9.51
N ALA A 105 1.84 5.85 -9.39
CA ALA A 105 0.49 5.36 -9.17
C ALA A 105 -0.05 5.74 -7.78
N HIS A 106 0.72 5.53 -6.70
CA HIS A 106 0.31 5.90 -5.35
C HIS A 106 0.15 7.41 -5.20
N THR A 107 1.03 8.20 -5.81
CA THR A 107 0.95 9.65 -5.80
C THR A 107 -0.33 10.15 -6.47
N ALA A 108 -0.73 9.57 -7.60
CA ALA A 108 -2.00 9.91 -8.25
C ALA A 108 -3.19 9.62 -7.32
N LEU A 109 -3.23 8.46 -6.66
CA LEU A 109 -4.26 8.16 -5.67
C LEU A 109 -4.25 9.15 -4.51
N ARG A 110 -3.09 9.44 -3.94
CA ARG A 110 -2.98 10.38 -2.82
C ARG A 110 -3.49 11.78 -3.19
N MET A 111 -3.21 12.24 -4.40
CA MET A 111 -3.74 13.52 -4.91
C MET A 111 -5.26 13.48 -5.07
N SER A 112 -5.83 12.34 -5.46
CA SER A 112 -7.28 12.19 -5.56
C SER A 112 -7.96 12.14 -4.18
N PHE A 113 -7.28 11.62 -3.14
CA PHE A 113 -7.83 11.51 -1.79
C PHE A 113 -7.76 12.83 -1.02
N TYR A 114 -6.69 13.58 -1.17
CA TYR A 114 -6.38 14.80 -0.43
C TYR A 114 -6.06 15.98 -1.36
N PRO A 115 -6.96 16.33 -2.30
CA PRO A 115 -6.66 17.37 -3.29
C PRO A 115 -6.40 18.74 -2.65
N GLU A 116 -7.03 19.03 -1.49
CA GLU A 116 -6.83 20.26 -0.75
C GLU A 116 -5.36 20.53 -0.34
N LYS A 117 -4.58 19.45 -0.19
CA LYS A 117 -3.14 19.55 0.14
C LYS A 117 -2.27 19.98 -1.05
N TYR A 118 -2.83 19.96 -2.26
CA TYR A 118 -2.10 20.25 -3.51
C TYR A 118 -2.58 21.52 -4.19
N VAL A 119 -3.89 21.78 -4.16
CA VAL A 119 -4.49 22.95 -4.86
C VAL A 119 -5.17 23.93 -3.91
N GLY A 120 -5.05 23.72 -2.59
CA GLY A 120 -5.63 24.60 -1.58
C GLY A 120 -7.16 24.47 -1.46
N PRO A 121 -7.84 25.51 -0.95
CA PRO A 121 -9.24 25.42 -0.52
C PRO A 121 -10.28 25.55 -1.66
N ASP A 122 -9.87 25.83 -2.89
CA ASP A 122 -10.81 25.97 -4.02
C ASP A 122 -11.45 24.64 -4.40
N GLN A 123 -12.77 24.52 -4.21
CA GLN A 123 -13.51 23.28 -4.44
C GLN A 123 -13.48 22.85 -5.91
N GLY A 124 -13.57 23.81 -6.85
CA GLY A 124 -13.53 23.50 -8.28
C GLY A 124 -12.19 22.93 -8.72
N ALA A 125 -11.08 23.48 -8.19
CA ALA A 125 -9.74 22.97 -8.42
C ALA A 125 -9.55 21.58 -7.79
N GLN A 126 -10.09 21.33 -6.59
CA GLN A 126 -10.05 20.02 -5.93
C GLN A 126 -10.81 18.97 -6.72
N ASP A 127 -12.01 19.27 -7.20
CA ASP A 127 -12.82 18.33 -7.96
C ASP A 127 -12.18 18.00 -9.32
N LEU A 128 -11.60 19.01 -10.00
CA LEU A 128 -10.85 18.81 -11.23
C LEU A 128 -9.61 17.95 -11.01
N LEU A 129 -8.83 18.24 -9.97
CA LEU A 129 -7.64 17.45 -9.63
C LEU A 129 -8.02 15.99 -9.33
N ARG A 130 -9.06 15.77 -8.51
CA ARG A 130 -9.55 14.43 -8.16
C ARG A 130 -9.92 13.64 -9.42
N ALA A 131 -10.77 14.19 -10.28
CA ALA A 131 -11.21 13.53 -11.50
C ALA A 131 -10.01 13.21 -12.42
N THR A 132 -9.09 14.17 -12.58
CA THR A 132 -7.89 13.99 -13.39
C THR A 132 -7.00 12.87 -12.85
N MET A 133 -6.75 12.85 -11.55
CA MET A 133 -5.88 11.84 -10.93
C MET A 133 -6.51 10.45 -10.91
N GLN A 134 -7.84 10.35 -10.79
CA GLN A 134 -8.55 9.07 -10.94
C GLN A 134 -8.42 8.53 -12.37
N ALA A 135 -8.53 9.37 -13.39
CA ALA A 135 -8.31 8.99 -14.77
C ALA A 135 -6.84 8.57 -15.03
N HIS A 136 -5.87 9.32 -14.48
CA HIS A 136 -4.46 8.94 -14.56
C HIS A 136 -4.21 7.58 -13.89
N PHE A 137 -4.81 7.32 -12.74
CA PHE A 137 -4.66 6.03 -12.07
C PHE A 137 -5.20 4.87 -12.92
N ALA A 138 -6.33 5.04 -13.59
CA ALA A 138 -6.83 4.05 -14.54
C ALA A 138 -5.82 3.80 -15.68
N GLY A 139 -5.24 4.85 -16.25
CA GLY A 139 -4.16 4.73 -17.25
C GLY A 139 -2.91 4.02 -16.70
N HIS A 140 -2.59 4.19 -15.42
CA HIS A 140 -1.50 3.43 -14.78
C HIS A 140 -1.84 1.94 -14.68
N LEU A 141 -3.09 1.59 -14.38
CA LEU A 141 -3.52 0.19 -14.40
C LEU A 141 -3.48 -0.41 -15.81
N ASP A 142 -3.82 0.33 -16.86
CA ASP A 142 -3.69 -0.11 -18.27
C ASP A 142 -2.21 -0.45 -18.60
N ILE A 143 -1.29 0.37 -18.15
CA ILE A 143 0.15 0.12 -18.32
C ILE A 143 0.57 -1.14 -17.55
N LEU A 144 0.15 -1.29 -16.31
CA LEU A 144 0.49 -2.45 -15.48
C LEU A 144 -0.12 -3.74 -16.06
N GLU A 145 -1.37 -3.68 -16.54
CA GLU A 145 -2.05 -4.81 -17.18
C GLU A 145 -1.31 -5.31 -18.41
N THR A 146 -0.80 -4.40 -19.26
CA THR A 146 -0.30 -4.75 -20.60
C THR A 146 1.21 -4.77 -20.74
N ARG A 147 1.96 -4.08 -19.90
CA ARG A 147 3.40 -3.84 -20.07
C ARG A 147 4.28 -4.40 -18.95
N ALA A 148 3.71 -4.72 -17.80
CA ALA A 148 4.47 -5.11 -16.63
C ALA A 148 4.65 -6.64 -16.49
N THR A 149 4.82 -7.35 -17.59
CA THR A 149 5.17 -8.78 -17.56
C THR A 149 6.69 -8.95 -17.34
N PRO A 150 7.12 -9.96 -16.56
CA PRO A 150 6.33 -11.04 -15.94
C PRO A 150 5.72 -10.68 -14.57
N TRP A 151 5.86 -9.43 -14.12
CA TRP A 151 5.36 -8.96 -12.82
C TRP A 151 3.83 -8.96 -12.75
N PHE A 152 3.32 -8.88 -11.54
CA PHE A 152 1.87 -8.90 -11.26
C PHE A 152 1.22 -10.18 -11.80
N SER A 153 1.84 -11.32 -11.45
CA SER A 153 1.37 -12.65 -11.82
C SER A 153 1.18 -13.53 -10.58
N THR A 154 0.47 -14.63 -10.74
CA THR A 154 0.19 -15.57 -9.65
C THR A 154 1.34 -16.51 -9.31
N ASP A 155 2.38 -16.58 -10.14
CA ASP A 155 3.40 -17.62 -10.05
C ASP A 155 4.36 -17.44 -8.89
N CYS A 156 4.72 -16.17 -8.59
CA CYS A 156 5.65 -15.86 -7.52
C CYS A 156 5.33 -14.47 -6.95
N PRO A 157 4.65 -14.38 -5.80
CA PRO A 157 4.30 -13.09 -5.22
C PRO A 157 5.53 -12.29 -4.83
N SER A 158 5.47 -11.01 -5.09
CA SER A 158 6.48 -10.01 -4.75
C SER A 158 5.87 -8.87 -3.93
N VAL A 159 6.70 -7.99 -3.41
CA VAL A 159 6.19 -6.78 -2.74
C VAL A 159 5.39 -5.88 -3.67
N LEU A 160 5.63 -5.96 -5.00
CA LEU A 160 4.88 -5.21 -6.01
C LEU A 160 3.40 -5.59 -6.01
N ASP A 161 3.12 -6.87 -5.85
CA ASP A 161 1.76 -7.42 -5.93
C ASP A 161 0.90 -6.94 -4.76
N TYR A 162 1.45 -6.97 -3.54
CA TYR A 162 0.79 -6.43 -2.35
C TYR A 162 0.63 -4.92 -2.41
N TYR A 163 1.62 -4.22 -2.97
CA TYR A 163 1.52 -2.79 -3.19
C TYR A 163 0.34 -2.45 -4.11
N LEU A 164 0.31 -3.08 -5.28
CA LEU A 164 -0.75 -2.86 -6.26
C LEU A 164 -2.13 -3.21 -5.70
N ALA A 165 -2.25 -4.36 -5.02
CA ALA A 165 -3.52 -4.80 -4.44
C ALA A 165 -4.13 -3.75 -3.50
N CYS A 166 -3.31 -3.15 -2.64
CA CYS A 166 -3.75 -2.08 -1.75
C CYS A 166 -4.14 -0.81 -2.53
N LEU A 167 -3.39 -0.43 -3.57
CA LEU A 167 -3.76 0.72 -4.41
C LEU A 167 -5.11 0.51 -5.10
N MET A 168 -5.36 -0.68 -5.64
CA MET A 168 -6.64 -1.03 -6.28
C MET A 168 -7.78 -1.05 -5.25
N ARG A 169 -7.57 -1.63 -4.06
CA ARG A 169 -8.52 -1.56 -2.95
C ARG A 169 -8.91 -0.12 -2.61
N TRP A 170 -7.94 0.74 -2.39
CA TRP A 170 -8.21 2.13 -2.02
C TRP A 170 -8.89 2.91 -3.14
N ARG A 171 -8.57 2.65 -4.40
CA ARG A 171 -9.27 3.27 -5.54
C ARG A 171 -10.75 2.86 -5.59
N ALA A 172 -11.07 1.65 -5.17
CA ALA A 172 -12.44 1.15 -5.11
C ALA A 172 -13.26 1.81 -3.98
N LEU A 173 -12.62 2.21 -2.88
CA LEU A 173 -13.29 2.65 -1.66
C LEU A 173 -13.22 4.15 -1.39
N TYR A 174 -12.10 4.81 -1.76
CA TYR A 174 -11.81 6.16 -1.29
C TYR A 174 -11.67 7.18 -2.43
N PRO A 175 -12.07 8.46 -2.17
CA PRO A 175 -12.80 8.91 -0.99
C PRO A 175 -14.24 8.39 -0.99
N GLU A 176 -14.81 8.18 0.18
CA GLU A 176 -16.17 7.67 0.32
C GLU A 176 -17.17 8.52 -0.48
N GLY A 177 -18.06 7.84 -1.23
CA GLY A 177 -19.04 8.50 -2.11
C GLY A 177 -18.46 9.10 -3.39
N LEU A 178 -17.14 9.07 -3.62
CA LEU A 178 -16.47 9.67 -4.78
C LEU A 178 -15.66 8.66 -5.63
N CYS A 179 -15.95 7.36 -5.50
CA CYS A 179 -15.23 6.27 -6.17
C CYS A 179 -15.87 5.83 -7.49
N SER A 180 -16.80 6.61 -8.05
CA SER A 180 -17.52 6.24 -9.28
C SER A 180 -16.57 5.94 -10.44
N GLY A 181 -17.01 5.03 -11.33
CA GLY A 181 -16.30 4.69 -12.57
C GLY A 181 -15.11 3.74 -12.39
N TYR A 182 -14.89 3.16 -11.20
CA TYR A 182 -13.92 2.10 -11.02
C TYR A 182 -14.60 0.72 -11.17
N ASP A 183 -14.06 -0.10 -12.07
CA ASP A 183 -14.42 -1.51 -12.24
C ASP A 183 -13.14 -2.32 -12.43
N ALA A 184 -12.81 -3.16 -11.45
CA ALA A 184 -11.62 -4.00 -11.50
C ALA A 184 -11.60 -4.97 -12.69
N ASN A 185 -12.78 -5.35 -13.22
CA ASN A 185 -12.89 -6.25 -14.37
C ASN A 185 -12.31 -5.65 -15.66
N ALA A 186 -12.07 -4.35 -15.72
CA ALA A 186 -11.36 -3.71 -16.82
C ALA A 186 -9.91 -4.20 -16.94
N TRP A 187 -9.33 -4.77 -15.86
CA TRP A 187 -7.95 -5.27 -15.79
C TRP A 187 -7.91 -6.74 -15.38
N PRO A 188 -8.28 -7.67 -16.29
CA PRO A 188 -8.53 -9.08 -15.93
C PRO A 188 -7.28 -9.83 -15.43
N ARG A 189 -6.07 -9.46 -15.87
CA ARG A 189 -4.83 -10.07 -15.36
C ARG A 189 -4.54 -9.62 -13.93
N LEU A 190 -4.71 -8.33 -13.67
CA LEU A 190 -4.54 -7.78 -12.32
C LEU A 190 -5.64 -8.30 -11.39
N THR A 191 -6.89 -8.42 -11.85
CA THR A 191 -7.98 -8.99 -11.05
C THR A 191 -7.69 -10.44 -10.64
N ARG A 192 -7.19 -11.28 -11.56
CA ARG A 192 -6.76 -12.65 -11.21
C ARG A 192 -5.62 -12.67 -10.17
N LEU A 193 -4.72 -11.70 -10.23
CA LEU A 193 -3.72 -11.53 -9.18
C LEU A 193 -4.38 -11.23 -7.82
N LEU A 194 -5.34 -10.30 -7.77
CA LEU A 194 -6.06 -9.96 -6.54
C LEU A 194 -6.77 -11.19 -5.96
N GLU A 195 -7.50 -11.95 -6.78
CA GLU A 195 -8.15 -13.22 -6.40
C GLU A 195 -7.13 -14.20 -5.79
N HIS A 196 -5.97 -14.35 -6.43
CA HIS A 196 -4.92 -15.23 -5.93
C HIS A 196 -4.36 -14.74 -4.59
N LEU A 197 -4.08 -13.44 -4.44
CA LEU A 197 -3.56 -12.88 -3.19
C LEU A 197 -4.54 -13.06 -2.02
N GLU A 198 -5.84 -13.01 -2.25
CA GLU A 198 -6.88 -13.23 -1.22
C GLU A 198 -6.83 -14.66 -0.66
N THR A 199 -6.40 -15.65 -1.44
CA THR A 199 -6.26 -17.03 -0.96
C THR A 199 -5.05 -17.24 -0.05
N ARG A 200 -4.12 -16.29 -0.01
CA ARG A 200 -2.88 -16.45 0.76
C ARG A 200 -3.10 -16.26 2.27
N PRO A 201 -2.53 -17.15 3.11
CA PRO A 201 -2.64 -17.00 4.57
C PRO A 201 -2.13 -15.65 5.10
N ALA A 202 -1.14 -15.05 4.45
CA ALA A 202 -0.63 -13.72 4.79
C ALA A 202 -1.71 -12.64 4.64
N THR A 203 -2.44 -12.65 3.52
CA THR A 203 -3.55 -11.72 3.27
C THR A 203 -4.68 -11.94 4.28
N GLN A 204 -5.04 -13.18 4.57
CA GLN A 204 -6.11 -13.50 5.51
C GLN A 204 -5.78 -13.01 6.93
N ARG A 205 -4.53 -13.18 7.39
CA ARG A 205 -4.09 -12.67 8.70
C ARG A 205 -4.10 -11.14 8.75
N ALA A 206 -3.56 -10.49 7.72
CA ALA A 206 -3.57 -9.02 7.64
C ALA A 206 -4.99 -8.45 7.58
N ALA A 207 -5.87 -9.06 6.78
CA ALA A 207 -7.26 -8.66 6.64
C ALA A 207 -8.01 -8.79 7.97
N LEU A 208 -7.82 -9.88 8.71
CA LEU A 208 -8.39 -10.06 10.04
C LEU A 208 -7.87 -9.00 11.03
N ALA A 209 -6.56 -8.75 11.02
CA ALA A 209 -5.93 -7.81 11.96
C ALA A 209 -6.36 -6.36 11.75
N GLU A 210 -6.70 -5.98 10.51
CA GLU A 210 -7.11 -4.61 10.17
C GLU A 210 -8.60 -4.49 9.81
N GLY A 211 -9.38 -5.58 9.92
CA GLY A 211 -10.82 -5.56 9.64
C GLY A 211 -11.17 -5.27 8.19
N LEU A 212 -10.37 -5.75 7.23
CA LEU A 212 -10.53 -5.44 5.80
C LEU A 212 -11.63 -6.26 5.09
N GLY A 213 -12.26 -7.19 5.79
CA GLY A 213 -13.24 -8.10 5.21
C GLY A 213 -12.63 -9.36 4.61
N ALA A 214 -13.49 -10.25 4.11
CA ALA A 214 -13.09 -11.56 3.58
C ALA A 214 -12.48 -11.48 2.17
N GLN A 215 -12.87 -10.48 1.38
CA GLN A 215 -12.38 -10.22 0.02
C GLN A 215 -11.81 -8.80 -0.06
N PRO A 216 -10.63 -8.59 0.57
CA PRO A 216 -10.10 -7.24 0.78
C PRO A 216 -9.74 -6.51 -0.52
N PHE A 217 -9.59 -7.20 -1.65
CA PHE A 217 -9.11 -6.62 -2.91
C PHE A 217 -10.12 -6.71 -4.05
N THR A 218 -10.88 -7.82 -4.16
CA THR A 218 -11.80 -8.05 -5.29
C THR A 218 -13.20 -7.55 -5.04
N ALA A 219 -13.65 -7.57 -3.79
CA ALA A 219 -14.93 -7.01 -3.34
C ALA A 219 -14.72 -6.27 -2.00
N PRO A 220 -13.95 -5.18 -2.02
CA PRO A 220 -13.55 -4.52 -0.79
C PRO A 220 -14.69 -3.75 -0.13
N ASP A 221 -14.80 -3.89 1.18
CA ASP A 221 -15.62 -3.06 2.06
C ASP A 221 -14.74 -2.09 2.85
N TYR A 222 -15.36 -1.02 3.38
CA TYR A 222 -14.67 -0.16 4.36
C TYR A 222 -14.22 -0.98 5.55
N CYS A 223 -13.02 -0.69 6.04
CA CYS A 223 -12.47 -1.47 7.13
C CYS A 223 -13.30 -1.29 8.42
N ASN A 224 -13.47 -2.39 9.15
CA ASN A 224 -14.03 -2.42 10.49
C ASN A 224 -12.97 -2.97 11.45
N PRO A 225 -11.95 -2.16 11.81
CA PRO A 225 -10.79 -2.64 12.53
C PRO A 225 -11.11 -2.96 13.98
N PRO A 226 -10.43 -3.95 14.61
CA PRO A 226 -10.58 -4.23 16.02
C PRO A 226 -10.07 -3.10 16.92
N GLU A 227 -9.18 -2.23 16.39
CA GLU A 227 -8.68 -1.04 17.10
C GLU A 227 -8.38 0.10 16.12
N GLY A 228 -8.53 1.35 16.57
CA GLY A 228 -8.26 2.54 15.77
C GLY A 228 -9.31 2.80 14.69
N SER A 229 -8.96 3.71 13.76
CA SER A 229 -9.78 4.05 12.59
C SER A 229 -8.92 4.26 11.36
N ALA A 230 -9.49 4.08 10.17
CA ALA A 230 -8.81 4.32 8.90
C ALA A 230 -8.54 5.82 8.64
N THR A 231 -9.36 6.70 9.19
CA THR A 231 -9.31 8.17 8.97
C THR A 231 -9.40 8.91 10.27
#